data_56de40e8390ac4424fac6b31d6e177d8
#
_entry.id   56de40e8390ac4424fac6b31d6e177d8
#
_cell.length_a   1.000
_cell.length_b   1.000
_cell.length_c   1.000
_cell.angle_alpha   90.00
_cell.angle_beta   90.00
_cell.angle_gamma   90.00
#
_symmetry.space_group_name_H-M   'P 1'
#
loop_
_entity.id
_entity.type
_entity.pdbx_description
1 polymer ?
#
loop_
_entity_poly.entity_id
_entity_poly.type
_entity_poly.pdbx_seq_one_letter_code
_entity_poly.pdbx_strand_id
1 'polypeptide(L)'
;MQIKCDHCGSVVETIEPVCSKDGDLEYTFFRCPDCKAVYPIAVTDMRLRADIAEYQHKRNYIRIHPVTEQFLRGTEALKQENLKRCRELMELHPLALFLQSDRAE
;
A
#
# COMPACT_ATOMS: atom_id res chain seq x y z
N MET A 1 15.21 3.56 -8.68
CA MET A 1 15.07 4.07 -7.30
C MET A 1 15.85 3.18 -6.35
N GLN A 2 16.74 3.79 -5.59
CA GLN A 2 17.56 3.04 -4.64
C GLN A 2 17.01 3.22 -3.23
N ILE A 3 16.89 2.11 -2.51
CA ILE A 3 16.47 2.12 -1.12
C ILE A 3 17.52 1.39 -0.30
N LYS A 4 17.93 2.01 0.80
CA LYS A 4 18.86 1.39 1.73
C LYS A 4 18.09 0.59 2.77
N CYS A 5 18.45 -0.68 2.94
CA CYS A 5 17.87 -1.52 3.98
C CYS A 5 18.39 -1.07 5.35
N ASP A 6 17.47 -0.70 6.26
CA ASP A 6 17.85 -0.24 7.60
C ASP A 6 18.39 -1.37 8.47
N HIS A 7 18.07 -2.62 8.14
CA HIS A 7 18.49 -3.78 8.92
C HIS A 7 19.91 -4.22 8.61
N CYS A 8 20.28 -4.32 7.32
CA CYS A 8 21.60 -4.82 6.92
C CYS A 8 22.46 -3.77 6.19
N GLY A 9 21.92 -2.61 5.88
CA GLY A 9 22.64 -1.52 5.21
C GLY A 9 22.82 -1.70 3.71
N SER A 10 22.36 -2.78 3.12
CA SER A 10 22.47 -3.01 1.68
C SER A 10 21.61 -2.04 0.89
N VAL A 11 22.10 -1.67 -0.31
CA VAL A 11 21.34 -0.85 -1.23
C VAL A 11 20.53 -1.75 -2.15
N VAL A 12 19.22 -1.53 -2.19
CA VAL A 12 18.30 -2.28 -3.06
C VAL A 12 17.94 -1.39 -4.23
N GLU A 13 18.33 -1.78 -5.43
CA GLU A 13 18.08 -0.98 -6.63
C GLU A 13 16.65 -1.14 -7.13
N THR A 14 16.08 -2.34 -7.00
CA THR A 14 14.75 -2.64 -7.48
C THR A 14 13.93 -3.25 -6.35
N ILE A 15 12.72 -2.70 -6.15
CA ILE A 15 11.76 -3.24 -5.20
C ILE A 15 10.76 -4.09 -5.97
N GLU A 16 10.63 -5.37 -5.57
CA GLU A 16 9.61 -6.25 -6.10
C GLU A 16 8.57 -6.51 -5.02
N PRO A 17 7.45 -5.77 -5.03
CA PRO A 17 6.40 -5.98 -4.03
C PRO A 17 5.77 -7.35 -4.16
N VAL A 18 5.49 -7.96 -3.01
CA VAL A 18 4.77 -9.22 -2.93
C VAL A 18 3.41 -8.92 -2.34
N CYS A 19 2.36 -9.52 -2.93
CA CYS A 19 1.01 -9.40 -2.43
C CYS A 19 0.55 -10.76 -1.91
N SER A 20 0.05 -10.78 -0.67
CA SER A 20 -0.52 -11.99 -0.07
C SER A 20 -1.89 -11.67 0.49
N LYS A 21 -2.81 -12.60 0.34
CA LYS A 21 -4.19 -12.42 0.77
C LYS A 21 -4.50 -13.23 2.01
N ASP A 22 -5.32 -12.64 2.89
CA ASP A 22 -5.87 -13.30 4.05
C ASP A 22 -7.36 -12.92 4.14
N GLY A 23 -8.23 -13.76 3.58
CA GLY A 23 -9.63 -13.43 3.45
C GLY A 23 -9.83 -12.20 2.58
N ASP A 24 -10.44 -11.16 3.16
CA ASP A 24 -10.69 -9.88 2.50
C ASP A 24 -9.47 -8.95 2.51
N LEU A 25 -8.49 -9.22 3.35
CA LEU A 25 -7.30 -8.41 3.49
C LEU A 25 -6.25 -8.79 2.46
N GLU A 26 -5.56 -7.78 1.94
CA GLU A 26 -4.42 -7.97 1.05
C GLU A 26 -3.22 -7.24 1.65
N TYR A 27 -2.15 -7.99 1.88
CA TYR A 27 -0.90 -7.47 2.42
C TYR A 27 0.09 -7.27 1.29
N THR A 28 0.59 -6.05 1.15
CA THR A 28 1.64 -5.72 0.18
C THR A 28 2.91 -5.40 0.97
N PHE A 29 4.00 -6.06 0.63
CA PHE A 29 5.27 -5.90 1.32
C PHE A 29 6.43 -6.24 0.38
N PHE A 30 7.66 -5.95 0.80
CA PHE A 30 8.84 -6.44 0.09
C PHE A 30 9.86 -7.00 1.08
N ARG A 31 10.72 -7.87 0.58
CA ARG A 31 11.81 -8.46 1.36
C ARG A 31 13.15 -7.96 0.85
N CYS A 32 14.05 -7.62 1.78
CA CYS A 32 15.42 -7.33 1.41
C CYS A 32 16.05 -8.61 0.84
N PRO A 33 16.66 -8.56 -0.36
CA PRO A 33 17.25 -9.77 -0.95
C PRO A 33 18.45 -10.30 -0.16
N ASP A 34 19.11 -9.45 0.62
CA ASP A 34 20.31 -9.84 1.35
C ASP A 34 20.00 -10.39 2.74
N CYS A 35 19.23 -9.68 3.55
CA CYS A 35 18.97 -10.08 4.94
C CYS A 35 17.57 -10.69 5.15
N LYS A 36 16.71 -10.66 4.13
CA LYS A 36 15.34 -11.16 4.17
C LYS A 36 14.42 -10.40 5.13
N ALA A 37 14.84 -9.22 5.60
CA ALA A 37 13.97 -8.37 6.40
C ALA A 37 12.73 -7.97 5.59
N VAL A 38 11.57 -7.93 6.24
CA VAL A 38 10.29 -7.66 5.60
C VAL A 38 9.85 -6.24 5.92
N TYR A 39 9.48 -5.50 4.88
CA TYR A 39 9.02 -4.11 5.00
C TYR A 39 7.58 -4.01 4.50
N PRO A 40 6.62 -3.64 5.38
CA PRO A 40 5.23 -3.48 4.95
C PRO A 40 5.08 -2.24 4.07
N ILE A 41 4.30 -2.37 3.00
CA ILE A 41 3.97 -1.26 2.12
C ILE A 41 2.53 -0.82 2.35
N ALA A 42 1.60 -1.77 2.38
CA ALA A 42 0.19 -1.47 2.53
C ALA A 42 -0.60 -2.68 3.02
N VAL A 43 -1.71 -2.41 3.71
CA VAL A 43 -2.74 -3.40 3.99
C VAL A 43 -4.05 -2.82 3.47
N THR A 44 -4.75 -3.55 2.64
CA THR A 44 -6.01 -3.10 2.05
C THR A 44 -7.11 -4.13 2.25
N ASP A 45 -8.35 -3.66 2.40
CA ASP A 45 -9.53 -4.51 2.32
C ASP A 45 -10.25 -4.25 0.99
N MET A 46 -11.33 -4.99 0.73
CA MET A 46 -12.07 -4.87 -0.51
C MET A 46 -12.58 -3.45 -0.73
N ARG A 47 -13.12 -2.82 0.32
CA ARG A 47 -13.66 -1.46 0.24
C ARG A 47 -12.56 -0.44 -0.06
N LEU A 48 -11.44 -0.54 0.63
CA LEU A 48 -10.32 0.38 0.39
C LEU A 48 -9.77 0.22 -1.03
N ARG A 49 -9.65 -1.01 -1.53
CA ARG A 49 -9.22 -1.24 -2.91
C ARG A 49 -10.17 -0.61 -3.92
N ALA A 50 -11.49 -0.68 -3.67
CA ALA A 50 -12.48 -0.03 -4.52
C ALA A 50 -12.33 1.50 -4.50
N ASP A 51 -12.10 2.08 -3.33
CA ASP A 51 -11.91 3.52 -3.19
C ASP A 51 -10.60 4.00 -3.82
N ILE A 52 -9.56 3.17 -3.76
CA ILE A 52 -8.29 3.45 -4.46
C ILE A 52 -8.50 3.45 -5.98
N ALA A 53 -9.27 2.49 -6.50
CA ALA A 53 -9.59 2.43 -7.91
C ALA A 53 -10.40 3.66 -8.35
N GLU A 54 -11.34 4.11 -7.53
CA GLU A 54 -12.10 5.34 -7.79
C GLU A 54 -11.18 6.56 -7.84
N TYR A 55 -10.24 6.67 -6.91
CA TYR A 55 -9.26 7.74 -6.91
C TYR A 55 -8.43 7.73 -8.19
N GLN A 56 -7.95 6.57 -8.62
CA GLN A 56 -7.18 6.43 -9.86
C GLN A 56 -8.00 6.89 -11.07
N HIS A 57 -9.26 6.55 -11.10
CA HIS A 57 -10.19 6.94 -12.16
C HIS A 57 -10.36 8.46 -12.23
N LYS A 58 -10.57 9.11 -11.09
CA LYS A 58 -10.69 10.56 -10.99
C LYS A 58 -9.40 11.26 -11.40
N ARG A 59 -8.27 10.71 -11.00
CA ARG A 59 -6.96 11.26 -11.33
C ARG A 59 -6.70 11.19 -12.83
N ASN A 60 -7.07 10.09 -13.49
CA ASN A 60 -6.95 9.96 -14.93
C ASN A 60 -7.87 10.95 -15.66
N TYR A 61 -9.07 11.14 -15.13
CA TYR A 61 -10.03 12.12 -15.68
C TYR A 61 -9.45 13.55 -15.65
N ILE A 62 -8.85 13.94 -14.54
CA ILE A 62 -8.24 15.27 -14.38
C ILE A 62 -7.14 15.50 -15.43
N ARG A 63 -6.39 14.48 -15.79
CA ARG A 63 -5.30 14.60 -16.76
C ARG A 63 -5.78 14.90 -18.17
N ILE A 64 -7.01 14.53 -18.50
CA ILE A 64 -7.55 14.60 -19.87
C ILE A 64 -8.58 15.72 -20.02
N HIS A 65 -9.29 16.04 -18.95
CA HIS A 65 -10.41 16.99 -18.98
C HIS A 65 -10.18 18.18 -18.07
N PRO A 66 -10.66 19.39 -18.47
CA PRO A 66 -10.69 20.51 -17.53
C PRO A 66 -11.70 20.21 -16.41
N VAL A 67 -11.33 20.51 -15.18
CA VAL A 67 -12.18 20.23 -14.01
C VAL A 67 -12.27 21.46 -13.12
N THR A 68 -13.30 21.49 -12.27
CA THR A 68 -13.47 22.56 -11.31
C THR A 68 -12.53 22.38 -10.12
N GLU A 69 -12.28 23.48 -9.40
CA GLU A 69 -11.51 23.44 -8.17
C GLU A 69 -12.17 22.51 -7.12
N GLN A 70 -13.50 22.52 -7.07
CA GLN A 70 -14.26 21.65 -6.18
C GLN A 70 -13.98 20.18 -6.47
N PHE A 71 -13.90 19.79 -7.74
CA PHE A 71 -13.57 18.43 -8.14
C PHE A 71 -12.16 18.04 -7.69
N LEU A 72 -11.20 18.97 -7.84
CA LEU A 72 -9.82 18.74 -7.40
C LEU A 72 -9.74 18.54 -5.89
N ARG A 73 -10.46 19.35 -5.12
CA ARG A 73 -10.52 19.20 -3.66
C ARG A 73 -11.13 17.89 -3.23
N GLY A 74 -12.20 17.46 -3.90
CA GLY A 74 -12.84 16.18 -3.62
C GLY A 74 -11.91 15.00 -3.89
N THR A 75 -11.16 15.08 -4.99
CA THR A 75 -10.18 14.05 -5.34
C THR A 75 -9.04 13.97 -4.31
N GLU A 76 -8.54 15.12 -3.86
CA GLU A 76 -7.51 15.17 -2.84
C GLU A 76 -8.02 14.64 -1.49
N ALA A 77 -9.27 14.97 -1.14
CA ALA A 77 -9.89 14.46 0.08
C ALA A 77 -10.00 12.94 0.05
N LEU A 78 -10.36 12.36 -1.10
CA LEU A 78 -10.43 10.92 -1.27
C LEU A 78 -9.05 10.27 -1.08
N LYS A 79 -8.02 10.87 -1.63
CA LYS A 79 -6.63 10.41 -1.45
C LYS A 79 -6.25 10.36 0.03
N GLN A 80 -6.51 11.44 0.76
CA GLN A 80 -6.18 11.52 2.18
C GLN A 80 -6.95 10.50 3.01
N GLU A 81 -8.23 10.30 2.71
CA GLU A 81 -9.04 9.30 3.38
C GLU A 81 -8.52 7.89 3.11
N ASN A 82 -8.14 7.60 1.88
CA ASN A 82 -7.58 6.29 1.53
C ASN A 82 -6.26 6.03 2.26
N LEU A 83 -5.38 7.02 2.35
CA LEU A 83 -4.12 6.90 3.07
C LEU A 83 -4.35 6.67 4.57
N LYS A 84 -5.31 7.38 5.16
CA LYS A 84 -5.67 7.23 6.57
C LYS A 84 -6.18 5.81 6.85
N ARG A 85 -7.09 5.31 6.01
CA ARG A 85 -7.64 3.96 6.18
C ARG A 85 -6.58 2.88 6.00
N CYS A 86 -5.67 3.06 5.05
CA CYS A 86 -4.57 2.13 4.87
C CYS A 86 -3.69 2.06 6.13
N ARG A 87 -3.35 3.21 6.72
CA ARG A 87 -2.59 3.24 7.97
C ARG A 87 -3.33 2.57 9.12
N GLU A 88 -4.63 2.81 9.23
CA GLU A 88 -5.45 2.16 10.25
C GLU A 88 -5.45 0.64 10.08
N LEU A 89 -5.58 0.15 8.87
CA LEU A 89 -5.53 -1.28 8.59
C LEU A 89 -4.17 -1.87 8.91
N MET A 90 -3.09 -1.15 8.63
CA MET A 90 -1.74 -1.60 8.97
C MET A 90 -1.53 -1.70 10.48
N GLU A 91 -2.15 -0.81 11.26
CA GLU A 91 -2.09 -0.86 12.72
C GLU A 91 -2.94 -2.00 13.29
N LEU A 92 -4.15 -2.21 12.74
CA LEU A 92 -5.04 -3.27 13.18
C LEU A 92 -4.58 -4.67 12.76
N HIS A 93 -3.89 -4.75 11.64
CA HIS A 93 -3.46 -6.02 11.05
C HIS A 93 -1.96 -5.97 10.74
N PRO A 94 -1.09 -6.02 11.77
CA PRO A 94 0.36 -5.95 11.54
C PRO A 94 0.86 -7.10 10.68
N LEU A 95 1.71 -6.77 9.71
CA LEU A 95 2.28 -7.76 8.80
C LEU A 95 3.02 -8.88 9.56
N ALA A 96 3.71 -8.55 10.65
CA ALA A 96 4.43 -9.53 11.45
C ALA A 96 3.52 -10.64 11.96
N LEU A 97 2.30 -10.30 12.40
CA LEU A 97 1.34 -11.30 12.87
C LEU A 97 0.83 -12.18 11.74
N PHE A 98 0.59 -11.60 10.57
CA PHE A 98 0.18 -12.35 9.39
C PHE A 98 1.27 -13.36 8.99
N LEU A 99 2.52 -12.94 8.95
CA LEU A 99 3.64 -13.80 8.57
C LEU A 99 3.88 -14.92 9.58
N GLN A 100 3.66 -14.65 10.87
CA GLN A 100 3.74 -15.71 11.90
C GLN A 100 2.66 -16.74 11.70
N SER A 101 1.43 -16.32 11.40
CA SER A 101 0.32 -17.23 11.12
C SER A 101 0.60 -18.10 9.90
N ASP A 102 1.14 -17.51 8.85
CA ASP A 102 1.51 -18.22 7.62
C ASP A 102 2.59 -19.29 7.89
N ARG A 103 3.54 -18.98 8.77
CA ARG A 103 4.59 -19.92 9.14
C ARG A 103 4.10 -21.07 10.00
N ALA A 104 2.98 -20.91 10.67
CA ALA A 104 2.41 -21.94 11.51
C ALA A 104 1.81 -23.09 10.70
N GLU A 105 1.62 -22.86 9.44
CA GLU A 105 1.18 -23.91 8.52
C GLU A 105 2.38 -24.76 8.05
#